data_b4dba6e44a32a5429cfb633c69f8bcf4
#
_entry.id   b4dba6e44a32a5429cfb633c69f8bcf4
#
_cell.length_a   1.000
_cell.length_b   1.000
_cell.length_c   1.000
_cell.angle_alpha   90.00
_cell.angle_beta   90.00
_cell.angle_gamma   90.00
#
_symmetry.space_group_name_H-M   'P 1'
#
loop_
_entity.id
_entity.type
_entity.pdbx_description
1 polymer ?
#
loop_
_entity_poly.entity_id
_entity_poly.type
_entity_poly.pdbx_seq_one_letter_code
_entity_poly.pdbx_strand_id
1 'polypeptide(L)'
;MPALASARNPIDAFIRARLAKEGLQPSPAADRRTLLRRVTLDLTGLAPEPAQIEAFVKDKSADASEKVVDRLLASQAYAEHQAVPWLDAVRYADSAGYHSDGERPAWPYRDYVLRALLNNKPFDEFTREQLAGDLMPNATPEQTSEQKIASAYNRMGRTSPEGGLQPKEYWAKYGADRVRAIGANWLGSTFGCAECHDHKFDPILTKDFYSMKAFFADIKEEGLVADTGPNAFEPKMTVYRSGQKEKIDELIRRIAAEQAALDARANMMTDQRRQWEQRSASESSWKFQIPQE
;
A
#
# COMPACT_ATOMS: atom_id res chain seq x y z
N MET A 1 24.36 0.38 -34.44
CA MET A 1 24.69 -0.55 -33.35
C MET A 1 26.02 -1.20 -33.67
N PRO A 2 26.96 -1.30 -32.72
CA PRO A 2 28.23 -1.97 -32.99
C PRO A 2 27.99 -3.45 -33.34
N ALA A 3 28.47 -3.90 -34.47
CA ALA A 3 28.37 -5.30 -34.88
C ALA A 3 29.58 -6.06 -34.32
N LEU A 4 29.38 -6.82 -33.24
CA LEU A 4 30.41 -7.71 -32.69
C LEU A 4 29.89 -9.15 -32.73
N ALA A 5 30.59 -9.99 -33.52
CA ALA A 5 30.21 -11.40 -33.74
C ALA A 5 30.11 -12.24 -32.45
N SER A 6 30.71 -11.80 -31.35
CA SER A 6 30.74 -12.48 -30.08
C SER A 6 29.70 -11.95 -29.06
N ALA A 7 28.89 -10.95 -29.42
CA ALA A 7 27.87 -10.38 -28.53
C ALA A 7 26.64 -11.29 -28.47
N ARG A 8 26.17 -11.63 -27.27
CA ARG A 8 24.98 -12.46 -27.08
C ARG A 8 23.68 -11.64 -27.17
N ASN A 9 23.75 -10.36 -26.89
CA ASN A 9 22.67 -9.40 -26.94
C ASN A 9 23.16 -8.00 -27.29
N PRO A 10 22.27 -7.04 -27.61
CA PRO A 10 22.65 -5.67 -27.97
C PRO A 10 23.49 -4.95 -26.90
N ILE A 11 23.23 -5.16 -25.62
CA ILE A 11 23.95 -4.55 -24.49
C ILE A 11 25.42 -5.00 -24.53
N ASP A 12 25.67 -6.29 -24.70
CA ASP A 12 27.00 -6.84 -24.84
C ASP A 12 27.77 -6.19 -25.99
N ALA A 13 27.09 -5.90 -27.11
CA ALA A 13 27.74 -5.25 -28.26
C ALA A 13 28.29 -3.86 -27.89
N PHE A 14 27.53 -3.05 -27.18
CA PHE A 14 27.98 -1.73 -26.71
C PHE A 14 29.09 -1.84 -25.66
N ILE A 15 28.95 -2.70 -24.66
CA ILE A 15 29.98 -2.91 -23.63
C ILE A 15 31.28 -3.36 -24.23
N ARG A 16 31.24 -4.39 -25.09
CA ARG A 16 32.45 -4.93 -25.74
C ARG A 16 33.12 -3.95 -26.68
N ALA A 17 32.35 -3.14 -27.44
CA ALA A 17 32.89 -2.07 -28.26
C ALA A 17 33.63 -1.04 -27.40
N ARG A 18 33.09 -0.67 -26.23
CA ARG A 18 33.80 0.24 -25.33
C ARG A 18 35.05 -0.38 -24.74
N LEU A 19 34.99 -1.62 -24.26
CA LEU A 19 36.17 -2.33 -23.78
C LEU A 19 37.26 -2.40 -24.81
N ALA A 20 36.94 -2.78 -26.06
CA ALA A 20 37.92 -2.85 -27.16
C ALA A 20 38.57 -1.49 -27.44
N LYS A 21 37.81 -0.39 -27.37
CA LYS A 21 38.34 0.97 -27.54
C LYS A 21 39.38 1.34 -26.47
N GLU A 22 39.17 0.83 -25.24
CA GLU A 22 40.08 1.06 -24.11
C GLU A 22 41.18 -0.01 -24.01
N GLY A 23 41.31 -0.93 -24.99
CA GLY A 23 42.28 -2.03 -24.96
C GLY A 23 42.03 -3.08 -23.87
N LEU A 24 40.83 -3.15 -23.36
CA LEU A 24 40.41 -4.08 -22.28
C LEU A 24 39.67 -5.30 -22.84
N GLN A 25 39.74 -6.40 -22.11
CA GLN A 25 39.00 -7.63 -22.37
C GLN A 25 38.01 -7.90 -21.26
N PRO A 26 36.87 -8.52 -21.56
CA PRO A 26 35.94 -8.98 -20.51
C PRO A 26 36.62 -9.93 -19.54
N SER A 27 36.30 -9.84 -18.26
CA SER A 27 36.72 -10.84 -17.28
C SER A 27 36.19 -12.24 -17.62
N PRO A 28 36.86 -13.32 -17.20
CA PRO A 28 36.33 -14.68 -17.33
C PRO A 28 34.93 -14.82 -16.69
N ALA A 29 34.13 -15.73 -17.24
CA ALA A 29 32.84 -16.04 -16.65
C ALA A 29 33.01 -16.54 -15.21
N ALA A 30 32.11 -16.10 -14.31
CA ALA A 30 32.09 -16.56 -12.94
C ALA A 30 31.81 -18.08 -12.86
N ASP A 31 32.36 -18.75 -11.85
CA ASP A 31 32.00 -20.12 -11.55
C ASP A 31 30.50 -20.22 -11.14
N ARG A 32 29.95 -21.44 -11.19
CA ARG A 32 28.50 -21.64 -10.96
C ARG A 32 28.03 -21.24 -9.56
N ARG A 33 28.84 -21.43 -8.53
CA ARG A 33 28.50 -21.04 -7.15
C ARG A 33 28.42 -19.51 -7.03
N THR A 34 29.44 -18.84 -7.57
CA THR A 34 29.48 -17.37 -7.62
C THR A 34 28.34 -16.79 -8.45
N LEU A 35 28.02 -17.38 -9.61
CA LEU A 35 26.93 -16.95 -10.47
C LEU A 35 25.57 -17.07 -9.73
N LEU A 36 25.28 -18.22 -9.13
CA LEU A 36 24.04 -18.41 -8.38
C LEU A 36 23.92 -17.44 -7.21
N ARG A 37 25.01 -17.25 -6.45
CA ARG A 37 25.01 -16.30 -5.33
C ARG A 37 24.68 -14.87 -5.80
N ARG A 38 25.29 -14.42 -6.89
CA ARG A 38 25.05 -13.08 -7.45
C ARG A 38 23.58 -12.93 -7.88
N VAL A 39 23.08 -13.82 -8.73
CA VAL A 39 21.72 -13.70 -9.27
C VAL A 39 20.65 -13.81 -8.18
N THR A 40 20.89 -14.64 -7.15
CA THR A 40 19.94 -14.77 -6.04
C THR A 40 19.91 -13.49 -5.19
N LEU A 41 21.10 -12.94 -4.87
CA LEU A 41 21.18 -11.65 -4.14
C LEU A 41 20.57 -10.50 -4.94
N ASP A 42 20.86 -10.41 -6.21
CA ASP A 42 20.37 -9.32 -7.08
C ASP A 42 18.84 -9.36 -7.23
N LEU A 43 18.25 -10.56 -7.32
CA LEU A 43 16.82 -10.69 -7.51
C LEU A 43 16.02 -10.69 -6.20
N THR A 44 16.56 -11.25 -5.12
CA THR A 44 15.79 -11.49 -3.89
C THR A 44 16.34 -10.81 -2.65
N GLY A 45 17.53 -10.20 -2.73
CA GLY A 45 18.23 -9.65 -1.55
C GLY A 45 18.74 -10.72 -0.57
N LEU A 46 18.54 -12.01 -0.85
CA LEU A 46 18.87 -13.13 0.03
C LEU A 46 19.97 -14.00 -0.56
N ALA A 47 20.74 -14.65 0.30
CA ALA A 47 21.71 -15.67 -0.13
C ALA A 47 20.96 -16.96 -0.54
N PRO A 48 21.49 -17.71 -1.54
CA PRO A 48 20.90 -19.01 -1.89
C PRO A 48 21.14 -20.03 -0.78
N GLU A 49 20.18 -20.92 -0.58
CA GLU A 49 20.29 -22.05 0.33
C GLU A 49 21.36 -23.06 -0.14
N PRO A 50 22.07 -23.76 0.77
CA PRO A 50 23.07 -24.75 0.40
C PRO A 50 22.56 -25.82 -0.59
N ALA A 51 21.34 -26.29 -0.40
CA ALA A 51 20.71 -27.26 -1.29
C ALA A 51 20.50 -26.71 -2.72
N GLN A 52 20.16 -25.43 -2.86
CA GLN A 52 20.02 -24.76 -4.16
C GLN A 52 21.37 -24.63 -4.87
N ILE A 53 22.43 -24.36 -4.12
CA ILE A 53 23.81 -24.30 -4.67
C ILE A 53 24.20 -25.67 -5.21
N GLU A 54 24.02 -26.74 -4.42
CA GLU A 54 24.36 -28.11 -4.84
C GLU A 54 23.54 -28.53 -6.08
N ALA A 55 22.26 -28.28 -6.08
CA ALA A 55 21.39 -28.59 -7.23
C ALA A 55 21.86 -27.87 -8.50
N PHE A 56 22.13 -26.56 -8.43
CA PHE A 56 22.59 -25.79 -9.58
C PHE A 56 23.98 -26.23 -10.07
N VAL A 57 24.92 -26.54 -9.18
CA VAL A 57 26.26 -27.01 -9.55
C VAL A 57 26.19 -28.37 -10.27
N LYS A 58 25.27 -29.25 -9.87
CA LYS A 58 25.04 -30.56 -10.48
C LYS A 58 24.26 -30.51 -11.80
N ASP A 59 23.39 -29.54 -11.97
CA ASP A 59 22.61 -29.39 -13.20
C ASP A 59 23.51 -28.98 -14.38
N LYS A 60 23.65 -29.85 -15.39
CA LYS A 60 24.46 -29.63 -16.60
C LYS A 60 23.61 -29.25 -17.81
N SER A 61 22.31 -29.02 -17.64
CA SER A 61 21.44 -28.60 -18.72
C SER A 61 21.85 -27.22 -19.26
N ALA A 62 21.64 -27.01 -20.56
CA ALA A 62 21.99 -25.74 -21.21
C ALA A 62 21.19 -24.55 -20.65
N ASP A 63 19.98 -24.79 -20.18
CA ASP A 63 19.03 -23.83 -19.63
C ASP A 63 19.04 -23.74 -18.10
N ALA A 64 20.03 -24.35 -17.42
CA ALA A 64 20.11 -24.36 -15.95
C ALA A 64 20.06 -22.96 -15.32
N SER A 65 20.72 -21.98 -15.95
CA SER A 65 20.71 -20.58 -15.45
C SER A 65 19.35 -19.91 -15.63
N GLU A 66 18.69 -20.13 -16.77
CA GLU A 66 17.37 -19.60 -17.07
C GLU A 66 16.32 -20.14 -16.09
N LYS A 67 16.34 -21.47 -15.84
CA LYS A 67 15.47 -22.11 -14.83
C LYS A 67 15.61 -21.51 -13.42
N VAL A 68 16.84 -21.16 -13.05
CA VAL A 68 17.09 -20.48 -11.75
C VAL A 68 16.47 -19.08 -11.75
N VAL A 69 16.70 -18.31 -12.81
CA VAL A 69 16.17 -16.95 -12.94
C VAL A 69 14.63 -16.98 -12.91
N ASP A 70 14.00 -17.84 -13.71
CA ASP A 70 12.53 -17.95 -13.76
C ASP A 70 11.94 -18.30 -12.39
N ARG A 71 12.57 -19.24 -11.69
CA ARG A 71 12.16 -19.61 -10.33
C ARG A 71 12.30 -18.45 -9.33
N LEU A 72 13.37 -17.69 -9.41
CA LEU A 72 13.60 -16.55 -8.52
C LEU A 72 12.60 -15.41 -8.82
N LEU A 73 12.36 -15.10 -10.09
CA LEU A 73 11.39 -14.08 -10.51
C LEU A 73 9.95 -14.41 -10.09
N ALA A 74 9.60 -15.69 -10.02
CA ALA A 74 8.29 -16.15 -9.54
C ALA A 74 8.18 -16.25 -8.01
N SER A 75 9.23 -15.89 -7.26
CA SER A 75 9.25 -16.03 -5.80
C SER A 75 8.68 -14.83 -5.08
N GLN A 76 8.09 -15.06 -3.90
CA GLN A 76 7.67 -13.99 -3.00
C GLN A 76 8.85 -13.10 -2.59
N ALA A 77 10.03 -13.67 -2.35
CA ALA A 77 11.24 -12.93 -1.99
C ALA A 77 11.65 -11.92 -3.08
N TYR A 78 11.44 -12.23 -4.37
CA TYR A 78 11.62 -11.27 -5.45
C TYR A 78 10.66 -10.08 -5.32
N ALA A 79 9.36 -10.36 -5.14
CA ALA A 79 8.37 -9.31 -5.01
C ALA A 79 8.65 -8.41 -3.78
N GLU A 80 9.02 -9.02 -2.64
CA GLU A 80 9.39 -8.29 -1.43
C GLU A 80 10.63 -7.41 -1.64
N HIS A 81 11.67 -7.95 -2.29
CA HIS A 81 12.89 -7.20 -2.58
C HIS A 81 12.65 -6.02 -3.53
N GLN A 82 11.87 -6.24 -4.60
CA GLN A 82 11.53 -5.19 -5.56
C GLN A 82 10.54 -4.16 -5.00
N ALA A 83 9.73 -4.53 -4.00
CA ALA A 83 8.82 -3.60 -3.36
C ALA A 83 9.55 -2.53 -2.53
N VAL A 84 10.70 -2.85 -1.93
CA VAL A 84 11.43 -1.92 -1.04
C VAL A 84 11.75 -0.59 -1.74
N PRO A 85 12.46 -0.55 -2.88
CA PRO A 85 12.78 0.72 -3.55
C PRO A 85 11.51 1.44 -4.05
N TRP A 86 10.44 0.71 -4.42
CA TRP A 86 9.18 1.34 -4.80
C TRP A 86 8.50 1.99 -3.60
N LEU A 87 8.43 1.30 -2.46
CA LEU A 87 7.84 1.83 -1.23
C LEU A 87 8.59 3.06 -0.71
N ASP A 88 9.92 3.07 -0.81
CA ASP A 88 10.74 4.25 -0.51
C ASP A 88 10.42 5.42 -1.47
N ALA A 89 10.37 5.16 -2.77
CA ALA A 89 10.07 6.17 -3.77
C ALA A 89 8.68 6.79 -3.61
N VAL A 90 7.69 6.02 -3.18
CA VAL A 90 6.33 6.50 -2.90
C VAL A 90 6.16 7.06 -1.48
N ARG A 91 7.22 7.10 -0.69
CA ARG A 91 7.23 7.64 0.68
C ARG A 91 6.30 6.87 1.63
N TYR A 92 6.15 5.57 1.40
CA TYR A 92 5.33 4.70 2.25
C TYR A 92 5.81 4.71 3.69
N ALA A 93 4.87 4.87 4.61
CA ALA A 93 5.07 4.63 6.04
C ALA A 93 3.76 4.22 6.70
N ASP A 94 3.84 3.38 7.73
CA ASP A 94 2.70 3.04 8.60
C ASP A 94 2.54 4.07 9.74
N SER A 95 3.04 5.31 9.54
CA SER A 95 2.93 6.43 10.47
C SER A 95 2.74 7.77 9.76
N ALA A 96 2.39 8.81 10.51
CA ALA A 96 2.15 10.16 10.01
C ALA A 96 3.42 10.86 9.50
N GLY A 97 4.57 10.59 10.11
CA GLY A 97 5.88 11.09 9.73
C GLY A 97 6.29 12.43 10.35
N TYR A 98 5.36 13.18 10.96
CA TYR A 98 5.62 14.43 11.65
C TYR A 98 5.01 14.45 13.05
N HIS A 99 5.61 15.23 13.97
CA HIS A 99 5.20 15.45 15.34
C HIS A 99 4.95 14.13 16.07
N SER A 100 3.80 13.89 16.67
CA SER A 100 3.48 12.68 17.43
C SER A 100 3.66 11.36 16.66
N ASP A 101 3.84 11.44 15.36
CA ASP A 101 4.08 10.28 14.47
C ASP A 101 3.10 9.12 14.69
N GLY A 102 1.81 9.49 14.78
CA GLY A 102 0.73 8.55 15.04
C GLY A 102 0.64 7.44 13.99
N GLU A 103 0.22 6.27 14.41
CA GLU A 103 0.04 5.09 13.56
C GLU A 103 -0.97 5.37 12.43
N ARG A 104 -0.58 5.03 11.21
CA ARG A 104 -1.37 5.15 9.99
C ARG A 104 -1.47 3.79 9.32
N PRO A 105 -2.66 3.18 9.25
CA PRO A 105 -2.82 1.84 8.69
C PRO A 105 -2.73 1.86 7.15
N ALA A 106 -1.54 2.11 6.61
CA ALA A 106 -1.26 2.16 5.17
C ALA A 106 -0.93 0.78 4.56
N TRP A 107 -0.80 -0.27 5.37
CA TRP A 107 -0.43 -1.62 4.97
C TRP A 107 -1.20 -2.19 3.75
N PRO A 108 -2.50 -1.84 3.47
CA PRO A 108 -3.16 -2.37 2.29
C PRO A 108 -2.50 -1.95 0.98
N TYR A 109 -1.93 -0.74 0.93
CA TYR A 109 -1.18 -0.26 -0.23
C TYR A 109 0.14 -1.05 -0.41
N ARG A 110 0.88 -1.30 0.67
CA ARG A 110 2.08 -2.16 0.62
C ARG A 110 1.73 -3.54 0.08
N ASP A 111 0.67 -4.15 0.58
CA ASP A 111 0.24 -5.48 0.15
C ASP A 111 -0.24 -5.47 -1.32
N TYR A 112 -0.84 -4.38 -1.79
CA TYR A 112 -1.15 -4.18 -3.22
C TYR A 112 0.13 -4.19 -4.06
N VAL A 113 1.16 -3.42 -3.67
CA VAL A 113 2.44 -3.37 -4.39
C VAL A 113 3.09 -4.76 -4.45
N LEU A 114 3.12 -5.49 -3.34
CA LEU A 114 3.65 -6.85 -3.28
C LEU A 114 2.90 -7.79 -4.24
N ARG A 115 1.56 -7.77 -4.24
CA ARG A 115 0.76 -8.59 -5.16
C ARG A 115 0.96 -8.20 -6.62
N ALA A 116 1.05 -6.92 -6.92
CA ALA A 116 1.28 -6.43 -8.28
C ALA A 116 2.63 -6.94 -8.83
N LEU A 117 3.68 -6.88 -8.03
CA LEU A 117 5.01 -7.39 -8.41
C LEU A 117 5.04 -8.92 -8.52
N LEU A 118 4.45 -9.62 -7.55
CA LEU A 118 4.38 -11.10 -7.57
C LEU A 118 3.61 -11.62 -8.80
N ASN A 119 2.55 -10.94 -9.20
CA ASN A 119 1.74 -11.30 -10.35
C ASN A 119 2.25 -10.69 -11.67
N ASN A 120 3.42 -10.06 -11.65
CA ASN A 120 4.01 -9.38 -12.81
C ASN A 120 3.01 -8.47 -13.54
N LYS A 121 2.27 -7.64 -12.75
CA LYS A 121 1.28 -6.70 -13.30
C LYS A 121 1.93 -5.81 -14.35
N PRO A 122 1.32 -5.60 -15.54
CA PRO A 122 1.82 -4.67 -16.54
C PRO A 122 2.07 -3.28 -15.96
N PHE A 123 3.21 -2.68 -16.27
CA PHE A 123 3.63 -1.41 -15.65
C PHE A 123 2.68 -0.25 -15.96
N ASP A 124 2.08 -0.23 -17.14
CA ASP A 124 1.08 0.77 -17.52
C ASP A 124 -0.23 0.64 -16.71
N GLU A 125 -0.66 -0.60 -16.42
CA GLU A 125 -1.81 -0.86 -15.54
C GLU A 125 -1.49 -0.47 -14.10
N PHE A 126 -0.34 -0.89 -13.59
CA PHE A 126 0.17 -0.50 -12.28
C PHE A 126 0.25 1.03 -12.10
N THR A 127 0.67 1.75 -13.14
CA THR A 127 0.73 3.21 -13.16
C THR A 127 -0.67 3.82 -13.11
N ARG A 128 -1.60 3.37 -13.99
CA ARG A 128 -2.96 3.89 -14.04
C ARG A 128 -3.70 3.70 -12.72
N GLU A 129 -3.56 2.52 -12.12
CA GLU A 129 -4.20 2.21 -10.85
C GLU A 129 -3.71 3.10 -9.72
N GLN A 130 -2.41 3.39 -9.66
CA GLN A 130 -1.85 4.25 -8.61
C GLN A 130 -2.20 5.73 -8.78
N LEU A 131 -2.23 6.23 -10.01
CA LEU A 131 -2.51 7.64 -10.24
C LEU A 131 -4.01 7.97 -10.25
N ALA A 132 -4.86 7.04 -10.72
CA ALA A 132 -6.27 7.27 -10.98
C ALA A 132 -7.16 6.04 -10.74
N GLY A 133 -6.75 5.12 -9.87
CA GLY A 133 -7.47 3.88 -9.64
C GLY A 133 -8.90 4.07 -9.12
N ASP A 134 -9.13 5.11 -8.32
CA ASP A 134 -10.44 5.47 -7.81
C ASP A 134 -11.39 6.01 -8.90
N LEU A 135 -10.87 6.42 -10.05
CA LEU A 135 -11.61 6.95 -11.21
C LEU A 135 -11.78 5.91 -12.34
N MET A 136 -11.16 4.74 -12.23
CA MET A 136 -11.22 3.73 -13.28
C MET A 136 -12.58 3.05 -13.34
N PRO A 137 -13.09 2.72 -14.54
CA PRO A 137 -14.30 1.93 -14.67
C PRO A 137 -14.06 0.51 -14.15
N ASN A 138 -15.00 -0.03 -13.40
CA ASN A 138 -14.83 -1.29 -12.68
C ASN A 138 -15.75 -2.37 -13.20
N ALA A 139 -15.23 -3.58 -13.29
CA ALA A 139 -15.99 -4.77 -13.64
C ALA A 139 -16.52 -5.50 -12.39
N THR A 140 -15.75 -5.56 -11.31
CA THR A 140 -16.11 -6.24 -10.06
C THR A 140 -15.86 -5.37 -8.81
N PRO A 141 -16.54 -5.64 -7.68
CA PRO A 141 -16.28 -4.97 -6.41
C PRO A 141 -14.82 -5.14 -5.92
N GLU A 142 -14.22 -6.30 -6.18
CA GLU A 142 -12.85 -6.61 -5.80
C GLU A 142 -11.86 -5.74 -6.57
N GLN A 143 -12.05 -5.60 -7.90
CA GLN A 143 -11.24 -4.70 -8.73
C GLN A 143 -11.40 -3.25 -8.27
N THR A 144 -12.62 -2.82 -7.95
CA THR A 144 -12.87 -1.49 -7.38
C THR A 144 -12.08 -1.27 -6.10
N SER A 145 -12.06 -2.27 -5.22
CA SER A 145 -11.32 -2.20 -3.95
C SER A 145 -9.81 -2.11 -4.19
N GLU A 146 -9.24 -2.97 -5.04
CA GLU A 146 -7.82 -2.98 -5.38
C GLU A 146 -7.37 -1.65 -6.02
N GLN A 147 -8.15 -1.13 -6.96
CA GLN A 147 -7.86 0.14 -7.64
C GLN A 147 -7.91 1.34 -6.67
N LYS A 148 -8.86 1.36 -5.73
CA LYS A 148 -8.90 2.37 -4.68
C LYS A 148 -7.71 2.25 -3.71
N ILE A 149 -7.31 1.03 -3.37
CA ILE A 149 -6.10 0.81 -2.55
C ILE A 149 -4.87 1.32 -3.31
N ALA A 150 -4.74 1.02 -4.59
CA ALA A 150 -3.64 1.51 -5.41
C ALA A 150 -3.59 3.05 -5.43
N SER A 151 -4.73 3.72 -5.61
CA SER A 151 -4.80 5.20 -5.65
C SER A 151 -4.43 5.87 -4.31
N ALA A 152 -4.31 5.11 -3.21
CA ALA A 152 -3.73 5.60 -1.96
C ALA A 152 -2.30 6.12 -2.14
N TYR A 153 -1.58 5.75 -3.22
CA TYR A 153 -0.34 6.40 -3.65
C TYR A 153 -0.38 7.91 -3.52
N ASN A 154 -1.48 8.53 -3.94
CA ASN A 154 -1.66 9.98 -3.92
C ASN A 154 -1.71 10.57 -2.49
N ARG A 155 -1.80 9.73 -1.46
CA ARG A 155 -1.92 10.14 -0.06
C ARG A 155 -0.81 9.58 0.84
N MET A 156 0.28 9.02 0.27
CA MET A 156 1.40 8.44 1.04
C MET A 156 2.35 9.47 1.66
N GLY A 157 2.24 10.75 1.31
CA GLY A 157 3.06 11.81 1.88
C GLY A 157 2.88 11.96 3.40
N ARG A 158 3.87 12.58 4.03
CA ARG A 158 3.85 12.91 5.47
C ARG A 158 2.75 13.92 5.78
N THR A 159 2.11 13.74 6.94
CA THR A 159 1.06 14.62 7.47
C THR A 159 1.41 15.08 8.88
N SER A 160 0.75 16.11 9.39
CA SER A 160 0.96 16.56 10.77
C SER A 160 -0.37 16.87 11.45
N PRO A 161 -0.59 16.40 12.68
CA PRO A 161 -1.71 16.78 13.54
C PRO A 161 -1.37 17.95 14.45
N GLU A 162 -0.20 18.58 14.30
CA GLU A 162 0.30 19.60 15.23
C GLU A 162 -0.58 20.85 15.27
N GLY A 163 -0.92 21.28 16.46
CA GLY A 163 -1.69 22.52 16.70
C GLY A 163 -0.94 23.77 16.26
N GLY A 164 -1.67 24.76 15.71
CA GLY A 164 -1.08 26.01 15.24
C GLY A 164 -0.61 26.02 13.79
N LEU A 165 -0.58 24.87 13.14
CA LEU A 165 -0.29 24.77 11.71
C LEU A 165 -1.48 25.26 10.87
N GLN A 166 -1.21 25.71 9.64
CA GLN A 166 -2.22 26.25 8.74
C GLN A 166 -2.67 25.18 7.73
N PRO A 167 -3.96 24.77 7.71
CA PRO A 167 -4.46 23.74 6.79
C PRO A 167 -4.16 24.05 5.31
N LYS A 168 -4.30 25.31 4.89
CA LYS A 168 -4.03 25.73 3.51
C LYS A 168 -2.55 25.59 3.11
N GLU A 169 -1.63 25.78 4.05
CA GLU A 169 -0.20 25.57 3.82
C GLU A 169 0.07 24.09 3.56
N TYR A 170 -0.55 23.20 4.34
CA TYR A 170 -0.36 21.76 4.19
C TYR A 170 -0.99 21.23 2.91
N TRP A 171 -2.15 21.70 2.49
CA TRP A 171 -2.69 21.41 1.16
C TRP A 171 -1.72 21.79 0.03
N ALA A 172 -1.11 22.97 0.14
CA ALA A 172 -0.10 23.38 -0.82
C ALA A 172 1.09 22.46 -0.84
N LYS A 173 1.60 22.04 0.34
CA LYS A 173 2.72 21.11 0.52
C LYS A 173 2.40 19.72 -0.03
N TYR A 174 1.20 19.17 0.26
CA TYR A 174 0.79 17.86 -0.24
C TYR A 174 0.69 17.83 -1.76
N GLY A 175 0.08 18.85 -2.37
CA GLY A 175 0.02 18.95 -3.82
C GLY A 175 1.41 19.09 -4.47
N ALA A 176 2.31 19.86 -3.88
CA ALA A 176 3.68 19.99 -4.35
C ALA A 176 4.48 18.68 -4.21
N ASP A 177 4.30 17.97 -3.10
CA ASP A 177 4.93 16.68 -2.86
C ASP A 177 4.49 15.60 -3.88
N ARG A 178 3.21 15.57 -4.26
CA ARG A 178 2.70 14.70 -5.33
C ARG A 178 3.39 14.95 -6.66
N VAL A 179 3.50 16.22 -7.06
CA VAL A 179 4.19 16.58 -8.31
C VAL A 179 5.64 16.12 -8.29
N ARG A 180 6.36 16.36 -7.20
CA ARG A 180 7.75 15.91 -7.05
C ARG A 180 7.87 14.40 -7.13
N ALA A 181 6.98 13.68 -6.42
CA ALA A 181 7.00 12.22 -6.42
C ALA A 181 6.68 11.62 -7.79
N ILE A 182 5.69 12.15 -8.50
CA ILE A 182 5.34 11.70 -9.85
C ILE A 182 6.49 12.00 -10.82
N GLY A 183 7.08 13.19 -10.74
CA GLY A 183 8.25 13.54 -11.54
C GLY A 183 9.40 12.57 -11.33
N ALA A 184 9.72 12.24 -10.08
CA ALA A 184 10.79 11.31 -9.74
C ALA A 184 10.46 9.87 -10.17
N ASN A 185 9.26 9.38 -9.87
CA ASN A 185 8.92 7.95 -10.00
C ASN A 185 8.62 7.52 -11.44
N TRP A 186 8.04 8.39 -12.26
CA TRP A 186 7.66 8.05 -13.64
C TRP A 186 8.41 8.80 -14.72
N LEU A 187 8.83 10.05 -14.45
CA LEU A 187 9.50 10.87 -15.46
C LEU A 187 11.00 10.95 -15.26
N GLY A 188 11.53 10.42 -14.16
CA GLY A 188 12.97 10.50 -13.86
C GLY A 188 13.48 11.93 -13.75
N SER A 189 12.61 12.90 -13.43
CA SER A 189 12.88 14.33 -13.44
C SER A 189 12.67 14.97 -12.08
N THR A 190 13.49 15.98 -11.78
CA THR A 190 13.42 16.73 -10.51
C THR A 190 12.53 17.96 -10.64
N PHE A 191 11.21 17.75 -10.63
CA PHE A 191 10.22 18.84 -10.78
C PHE A 191 10.27 19.91 -9.68
N GLY A 192 10.90 19.62 -8.54
CA GLY A 192 10.85 20.51 -7.36
C GLY A 192 11.36 21.93 -7.60
N CYS A 193 12.33 22.14 -8.49
CA CYS A 193 12.83 23.48 -8.82
C CYS A 193 11.75 24.35 -9.49
N ALA A 194 10.89 23.72 -10.28
CA ALA A 194 9.83 24.39 -11.02
C ALA A 194 8.68 24.91 -10.14
N GLU A 195 8.67 24.59 -8.86
CA GLU A 195 7.73 25.18 -7.89
C GLU A 195 7.90 26.69 -7.76
N CYS A 196 9.14 27.20 -7.83
CA CYS A 196 9.47 28.61 -7.61
C CYS A 196 9.91 29.36 -8.87
N HIS A 197 10.56 28.68 -9.82
CA HIS A 197 11.07 29.23 -11.06
C HIS A 197 11.17 28.16 -12.14
N ASP A 198 11.25 28.54 -13.40
CA ASP A 198 11.47 27.60 -14.48
C ASP A 198 12.73 26.77 -14.25
N HIS A 199 12.65 25.45 -14.53
CA HIS A 199 13.78 24.56 -14.28
C HIS A 199 15.02 24.98 -15.07
N LYS A 200 16.18 24.98 -14.40
CA LYS A 200 17.40 25.53 -14.99
C LYS A 200 17.92 24.73 -16.20
N PHE A 201 17.76 23.40 -16.17
CA PHE A 201 18.37 22.50 -17.15
C PHE A 201 17.33 21.76 -17.99
N ASP A 202 16.19 21.39 -17.40
CA ASP A 202 15.14 20.63 -18.06
C ASP A 202 14.05 21.55 -18.61
N PRO A 203 13.33 21.20 -19.68
CA PRO A 203 12.28 22.02 -20.29
C PRO A 203 10.99 21.97 -19.46
N ILE A 204 11.08 22.23 -18.16
CA ILE A 204 9.97 22.21 -17.19
C ILE A 204 9.76 23.63 -16.70
N LEU A 205 8.61 24.21 -17.01
CA LEU A 205 8.25 25.55 -16.58
C LEU A 205 7.53 25.51 -15.21
N THR A 206 7.59 26.62 -14.51
CA THR A 206 6.75 26.83 -13.30
C THR A 206 5.28 26.57 -13.60
N LYS A 207 4.80 26.99 -14.77
CA LYS A 207 3.44 26.70 -15.23
C LYS A 207 3.15 25.19 -15.29
N ASP A 208 4.10 24.39 -15.76
CA ASP A 208 3.92 22.93 -15.88
C ASP A 208 3.78 22.27 -14.50
N PHE A 209 4.58 22.74 -13.53
CA PHE A 209 4.47 22.30 -12.14
C PHE A 209 3.07 22.52 -11.58
N TYR A 210 2.52 23.73 -11.72
CA TYR A 210 1.19 24.05 -11.21
C TYR A 210 0.06 23.42 -12.03
N SER A 211 0.25 23.21 -13.33
CA SER A 211 -0.68 22.47 -14.16
C SER A 211 -0.77 21.01 -13.72
N MET A 212 0.36 20.36 -13.45
CA MET A 212 0.38 19.01 -12.90
C MET A 212 -0.24 18.93 -11.50
N LYS A 213 0.05 19.93 -10.65
CA LYS A 213 -0.55 20.02 -9.31
C LYS A 213 -2.08 20.11 -9.36
N ALA A 214 -2.64 20.77 -10.37
CA ALA A 214 -4.08 20.94 -10.53
C ALA A 214 -4.84 19.63 -10.76
N PHE A 215 -4.21 18.59 -11.33
CA PHE A 215 -4.81 17.25 -11.47
C PHE A 215 -5.16 16.60 -10.13
N PHE A 216 -4.54 17.05 -9.04
CA PHE A 216 -4.73 16.50 -7.70
C PHE A 216 -5.51 17.45 -6.77
N ALA A 217 -6.11 18.51 -7.31
CA ALA A 217 -6.83 19.51 -6.53
C ALA A 217 -8.13 18.98 -5.92
N ASP A 218 -8.74 17.97 -6.54
CA ASP A 218 -10.00 17.36 -6.11
C ASP A 218 -9.84 16.23 -5.08
N ILE A 219 -8.60 15.90 -4.69
CA ILE A 219 -8.39 14.90 -3.66
C ILE A 219 -8.98 15.40 -2.34
N LYS A 220 -9.95 14.64 -1.84
CA LYS A 220 -10.58 14.90 -0.54
C LYS A 220 -9.60 14.55 0.56
N GLU A 221 -9.01 15.57 1.17
CA GLU A 221 -8.12 15.44 2.32
C GLU A 221 -8.20 16.71 3.17
N GLU A 222 -7.89 16.57 4.44
CA GLU A 222 -7.72 17.72 5.31
C GLU A 222 -6.26 18.19 5.28
N GLY A 223 -6.02 19.49 5.38
CA GLY A 223 -4.66 20.03 5.41
C GLY A 223 -3.92 19.60 6.68
N LEU A 224 -4.63 19.52 7.80
CA LEU A 224 -4.13 18.93 9.04
C LEU A 224 -4.97 17.71 9.35
N VAL A 225 -4.32 16.59 9.57
CA VAL A 225 -4.96 15.29 9.76
C VAL A 225 -4.87 14.92 11.23
N ALA A 226 -6.00 14.58 11.86
CA ALA A 226 -5.95 13.95 13.17
C ALA A 226 -5.26 12.58 13.06
N ASP A 227 -4.27 12.31 13.90
CA ASP A 227 -3.51 11.05 13.92
C ASP A 227 -4.08 10.03 14.90
N THR A 228 -5.07 10.42 15.68
CA THR A 228 -5.74 9.58 16.68
C THR A 228 -7.25 9.79 16.66
N GLY A 229 -7.98 8.80 17.18
CA GLY A 229 -9.43 8.86 17.31
C GLY A 229 -10.18 8.41 16.06
N PRO A 230 -11.53 8.50 16.08
CA PRO A 230 -12.39 7.93 15.05
C PRO A 230 -12.24 8.58 13.68
N ASN A 231 -11.79 9.84 13.64
CA ASN A 231 -11.60 10.61 12.40
C ASN A 231 -10.13 10.69 11.97
N ALA A 232 -9.27 9.86 12.55
CA ALA A 232 -7.85 9.82 12.16
C ALA A 232 -7.73 9.46 10.67
N PHE A 233 -6.92 10.24 9.95
CA PHE A 233 -6.60 10.03 8.52
C PHE A 233 -7.82 9.96 7.58
N GLU A 234 -8.91 10.68 7.86
CA GLU A 234 -10.07 10.74 6.95
C GLU A 234 -9.73 11.44 5.60
N PRO A 235 -10.44 11.11 4.51
CA PRO A 235 -11.35 9.98 4.38
C PRO A 235 -10.63 8.64 4.30
N LYS A 236 -11.23 7.58 4.84
CA LYS A 236 -10.67 6.23 4.86
C LYS A 236 -11.65 5.19 4.33
N MET A 237 -11.13 4.03 3.96
CA MET A 237 -11.90 2.88 3.47
C MET A 237 -11.62 1.66 4.34
N THR A 238 -12.66 0.93 4.69
CA THR A 238 -12.48 -0.37 5.34
C THR A 238 -11.99 -1.40 4.34
N VAL A 239 -10.87 -2.04 4.63
CA VAL A 239 -10.30 -3.13 3.84
C VAL A 239 -10.39 -4.41 4.65
N TYR A 240 -10.92 -5.46 4.03
CA TYR A 240 -11.06 -6.77 4.64
C TYR A 240 -9.98 -7.71 4.12
N ARG A 241 -9.41 -8.51 5.01
CA ARG A 241 -8.61 -9.68 4.62
C ARG A 241 -9.54 -10.78 4.11
N SER A 242 -8.96 -11.74 3.37
CA SER A 242 -9.70 -12.90 2.85
C SER A 242 -10.50 -13.60 3.96
N GLY A 243 -11.81 -13.85 3.71
CA GLY A 243 -12.73 -14.47 4.68
C GLY A 243 -13.16 -13.59 5.87
N GLN A 244 -12.58 -12.40 6.02
CA GLN A 244 -12.87 -11.53 7.16
C GLN A 244 -14.25 -10.87 7.03
N LYS A 245 -14.63 -10.49 5.82
CA LYS A 245 -15.93 -9.86 5.57
C LYS A 245 -17.07 -10.80 5.90
N GLU A 246 -17.01 -12.04 5.43
CA GLU A 246 -18.00 -13.09 5.66
C GLU A 246 -18.17 -13.37 7.17
N LYS A 247 -17.04 -13.40 7.89
CA LYS A 247 -17.05 -13.60 9.35
C LYS A 247 -17.67 -12.42 10.09
N ILE A 248 -17.40 -11.20 9.68
CA ILE A 248 -18.00 -9.98 10.25
C ILE A 248 -19.50 -9.97 9.96
N ASP A 249 -19.93 -10.26 8.74
CA ASP A 249 -21.34 -10.31 8.36
C ASP A 249 -22.10 -11.40 9.14
N GLU A 250 -21.48 -12.55 9.40
CA GLU A 250 -22.02 -13.59 10.29
C GLU A 250 -22.19 -13.08 11.71
N LEU A 251 -21.15 -12.44 12.28
CA LEU A 251 -21.19 -11.89 13.63
C LEU A 251 -22.24 -10.79 13.79
N ILE A 252 -22.37 -9.91 12.81
CA ILE A 252 -23.41 -8.85 12.82
C ILE A 252 -24.79 -9.48 12.84
N ARG A 253 -25.05 -10.51 12.02
CA ARG A 253 -26.34 -11.22 12.04
C ARG A 253 -26.63 -11.87 13.38
N ARG A 254 -25.63 -12.49 14.02
CA ARG A 254 -25.76 -13.09 15.33
C ARG A 254 -26.05 -12.04 16.41
N ILE A 255 -25.32 -10.93 16.40
CA ILE A 255 -25.55 -9.81 17.34
C ILE A 255 -26.99 -9.29 17.19
N ALA A 256 -27.47 -9.08 15.96
CA ALA A 256 -28.82 -8.62 15.72
C ALA A 256 -29.90 -9.62 16.24
N ALA A 257 -29.68 -10.92 16.05
CA ALA A 257 -30.56 -11.95 16.52
C ALA A 257 -30.59 -12.02 18.07
N GLU A 258 -29.45 -11.96 18.74
CA GLU A 258 -29.34 -11.95 20.19
C GLU A 258 -29.96 -10.66 20.78
N GLN A 259 -29.73 -9.51 20.13
CA GLN A 259 -30.36 -8.25 20.57
C GLN A 259 -31.89 -8.32 20.48
N ALA A 260 -32.43 -8.85 19.38
CA ALA A 260 -33.89 -9.04 19.23
C ALA A 260 -34.44 -9.99 20.28
N ALA A 261 -33.73 -11.08 20.61
CA ALA A 261 -34.13 -12.01 21.69
C ALA A 261 -34.08 -11.34 23.06
N LEU A 262 -33.06 -10.51 23.32
CA LEU A 262 -32.94 -9.73 24.55
C LEU A 262 -34.09 -8.73 24.69
N ASP A 263 -34.43 -8.00 23.64
CA ASP A 263 -35.53 -7.02 23.63
C ASP A 263 -36.89 -7.70 23.84
N ALA A 264 -37.12 -8.85 23.18
CA ALA A 264 -38.34 -9.65 23.40
C ALA A 264 -38.47 -10.12 24.86
N ARG A 265 -37.35 -10.58 25.45
CA ARG A 265 -37.33 -10.99 26.86
C ARG A 265 -37.57 -9.82 27.82
N ALA A 266 -36.96 -8.66 27.54
CA ALA A 266 -37.16 -7.44 28.33
C ALA A 266 -38.62 -6.99 28.30
N ASN A 267 -39.28 -7.02 27.14
CA ASN A 267 -40.69 -6.71 26.98
C ASN A 267 -41.59 -7.69 27.79
N MET A 268 -41.30 -8.98 27.68
CA MET A 268 -42.03 -10.01 28.44
C MET A 268 -41.85 -9.82 29.96
N MET A 269 -40.62 -9.50 30.40
CA MET A 269 -40.38 -9.20 31.83
C MET A 269 -41.07 -7.92 32.28
N THR A 270 -41.21 -6.92 31.45
CA THR A 270 -41.95 -5.69 31.74
C THR A 270 -43.45 -6.00 31.94
N ASP A 271 -44.04 -6.84 31.10
CA ASP A 271 -45.43 -7.26 31.24
C ASP A 271 -45.64 -8.14 32.47
N GLN A 272 -44.74 -9.06 32.77
CA GLN A 272 -44.73 -9.86 33.98
C GLN A 272 -44.65 -8.98 35.24
N ARG A 273 -43.79 -7.96 35.20
CA ARG A 273 -43.64 -6.99 36.27
C ARG A 273 -44.94 -6.20 36.47
N ARG A 274 -45.60 -5.70 35.42
CA ARG A 274 -46.86 -5.00 35.48
C ARG A 274 -47.96 -5.89 36.08
N GLN A 275 -48.05 -7.16 35.66
CA GLN A 275 -49.01 -8.12 36.21
C GLN A 275 -48.74 -8.42 37.67
N TRP A 276 -47.47 -8.50 38.07
CA TRP A 276 -47.07 -8.68 39.46
C TRP A 276 -47.45 -7.44 40.31
N GLU A 277 -47.14 -6.23 39.82
CA GLU A 277 -47.47 -4.96 40.47
C GLU A 277 -48.99 -4.83 40.68
N GLN A 278 -49.79 -5.16 39.67
CA GLN A 278 -51.26 -5.15 39.77
C GLN A 278 -51.75 -6.15 40.78
N ARG A 279 -51.24 -7.37 40.81
CA ARG A 279 -51.62 -8.38 41.81
C ARG A 279 -51.22 -7.95 43.21
N SER A 280 -50.00 -7.50 43.40
CA SER A 280 -49.46 -7.06 44.68
C SER A 280 -50.19 -5.82 45.18
N ALA A 281 -50.65 -4.91 44.34
CA ALA A 281 -51.47 -3.77 44.72
C ALA A 281 -52.88 -4.20 45.17
N SER A 282 -53.42 -5.25 44.56
CA SER A 282 -54.77 -5.79 44.98
C SER A 282 -54.70 -6.65 46.25
N GLU A 283 -53.55 -7.28 46.53
CA GLU A 283 -53.33 -8.14 47.68
C GLU A 283 -52.75 -7.40 48.88
N SER A 284 -52.22 -6.17 48.72
CA SER A 284 -51.64 -5.40 49.82
C SER A 284 -52.69 -4.75 50.69
N SER A 285 -53.20 -5.53 51.59
CA SER A 285 -53.94 -5.03 52.80
C SER A 285 -52.97 -4.63 53.90
N TRP A 286 -52.01 -3.73 53.59
CA TRP A 286 -51.14 -3.14 54.60
C TRP A 286 -52.03 -2.20 55.45
N LYS A 287 -52.56 -2.68 56.58
CA LYS A 287 -53.12 -1.83 57.60
C LYS A 287 -51.96 -1.31 58.45
N PHE A 288 -51.71 -0.03 58.37
CA PHE A 288 -50.83 0.64 59.32
C PHE A 288 -51.55 0.50 60.70
N GLN A 289 -51.00 -0.31 61.58
CA GLN A 289 -51.35 -0.24 62.99
C GLN A 289 -50.63 0.97 63.56
N ILE A 290 -51.37 2.05 63.80
CA ILE A 290 -50.93 3.16 64.62
C ILE A 290 -50.95 2.63 66.07
N PRO A 291 -49.80 2.68 66.80
CA PRO A 291 -49.82 2.35 68.20
C PRO A 291 -50.81 3.29 68.92
N GLN A 292 -51.77 2.74 69.61
CA GLN A 292 -52.60 3.53 70.58
C GLN A 292 -51.72 3.72 71.81
N GLU A 293 -51.49 5.00 72.20
CA GLU A 293 -50.86 5.36 73.48
C GLU A 293 -51.62 4.80 74.71
#